data_e9eea33a18ba4a4804757d1c2a574ad0
#
_entry.id   e9eea33a18ba4a4804757d1c2a574ad0
#
_cell.length_a   1.000
_cell.length_b   1.000
_cell.length_c   1.000
_cell.angle_alpha   90.00
_cell.angle_beta   90.00
_cell.angle_gamma   90.00
#
_symmetry.space_group_name_H-M   'P 1'
#
loop_
_entity.id
_entity.type
_entity.pdbx_description
1 polymer ?
#
loop_
_entity_poly.entity_id
_entity_poly.type
_entity_poly.pdbx_seq_one_letter_code
_entity_poly.pdbx_strand_id
1 'polypeptide(L)'
;LPPVYTDMTVLEYLKFVAELKKIPKDQRKKQILEVMNLVKITDMQNRLIKNLSKGYRQRVGLAQAVLGYPPIIILDEPTVGLDPKQIIEIRDLIKSLGKKHTVILSSHILSEVRYDYCKGTACCERHPGKLK
;
A
#
# COMPACT_ATOMS: atom_id res chain seq x y z
N LEU A 1 -2.03 6.17 7.86
CA LEU A 1 -3.48 6.30 8.04
C LEU A 1 -3.80 7.36 9.08
N PRO A 2 -4.67 8.33 8.77
CA PRO A 2 -5.12 9.30 9.76
C PRO A 2 -5.84 8.63 10.93
N PRO A 3 -5.70 9.12 12.17
CA PRO A 3 -6.31 8.50 13.36
C PRO A 3 -7.82 8.34 13.29
N VAL A 4 -8.50 9.20 12.55
CA VAL A 4 -9.98 9.17 12.39
C VAL A 4 -10.51 7.89 11.75
N TYR A 5 -9.68 7.15 11.01
CA TYR A 5 -10.09 5.92 10.34
C TYR A 5 -9.80 4.65 11.14
N THR A 6 -9.14 4.77 12.28
CA THR A 6 -8.71 3.61 13.07
C THR A 6 -9.89 2.88 13.75
N ASP A 7 -11.02 3.55 13.94
CA ASP A 7 -12.25 2.97 14.48
C ASP A 7 -13.14 2.29 13.44
N MET A 8 -12.72 2.30 12.17
CA MET A 8 -13.37 1.55 11.10
C MET A 8 -12.80 0.14 11.00
N THR A 9 -13.61 -0.80 10.52
CA THR A 9 -13.09 -2.09 10.04
C THR A 9 -12.35 -1.89 8.72
N VAL A 10 -11.51 -2.83 8.35
CA VAL A 10 -10.79 -2.80 7.06
C VAL A 10 -11.77 -2.65 5.89
N LEU A 11 -12.84 -3.43 5.90
CA LEU A 11 -13.87 -3.39 4.85
C LEU A 11 -14.60 -2.04 4.79
N GLU A 12 -14.98 -1.49 5.92
CA GLU A 12 -15.62 -0.17 6.00
C GLU A 12 -14.71 0.94 5.46
N TYR A 13 -13.44 0.89 5.83
CA TYR A 13 -12.44 1.84 5.34
C TYR A 13 -12.26 1.77 3.82
N LEU A 14 -12.13 0.57 3.26
CA LEU A 14 -11.99 0.40 1.82
C LEU A 14 -13.25 0.82 1.06
N LYS A 15 -14.43 0.58 1.60
CA LYS A 15 -15.68 1.09 1.05
C LYS A 15 -15.72 2.62 1.03
N PHE A 16 -15.29 3.24 2.11
CA PHE A 16 -15.18 4.68 2.23
C PHE A 16 -14.20 5.28 1.19
N VAL A 17 -13.03 4.68 1.04
CA VAL A 17 -12.03 5.09 0.04
C VAL A 17 -12.57 4.92 -1.38
N ALA A 18 -13.28 3.82 -1.66
CA ALA A 18 -13.91 3.59 -2.96
C ALA A 18 -14.93 4.67 -3.31
N GLU A 19 -15.69 5.11 -2.32
CA GLU A 19 -16.64 6.22 -2.47
C GLU A 19 -15.93 7.56 -2.72
N LEU A 20 -14.87 7.86 -1.98
CA LEU A 20 -14.05 9.06 -2.20
C LEU A 20 -13.39 9.09 -3.58
N LYS A 21 -12.95 7.97 -4.08
CA LYS A 21 -12.36 7.82 -5.43
C LYS A 21 -13.41 7.79 -6.54
N LYS A 22 -14.70 7.90 -6.19
CA LYS A 22 -15.83 7.90 -7.14
C LYS A 22 -15.89 6.65 -8.02
N ILE A 23 -15.52 5.51 -7.47
CA ILE A 23 -15.66 4.23 -8.16
C ILE A 23 -17.15 3.91 -8.31
N PRO A 24 -17.63 3.49 -9.49
CA PRO A 24 -19.04 3.12 -9.69
C PRO A 24 -19.51 2.06 -8.68
N LYS A 25 -20.72 2.20 -8.14
CA LYS A 25 -21.26 1.31 -7.09
C LYS A 25 -21.27 -0.16 -7.47
N ASP A 26 -21.53 -0.48 -8.72
CA ASP A 26 -21.54 -1.84 -9.26
C ASP A 26 -20.15 -2.48 -9.31
N GLN A 27 -19.09 -1.67 -9.35
CA GLN A 27 -17.69 -2.13 -9.41
C GLN A 27 -16.99 -2.16 -8.05
N ARG A 28 -17.51 -1.44 -7.04
CA ARG A 28 -16.85 -1.27 -5.73
C ARG A 28 -16.59 -2.60 -5.03
N LYS A 29 -17.59 -3.43 -4.91
CA LYS A 29 -17.49 -4.72 -4.21
C LYS A 29 -16.44 -5.63 -4.86
N LYS A 30 -16.46 -5.72 -6.18
CA LYS A 30 -15.51 -6.53 -6.94
C LYS A 30 -14.08 -6.02 -6.76
N GLN A 31 -13.86 -4.72 -6.94
CA GLN A 31 -12.53 -4.12 -6.81
C GLN A 31 -11.98 -4.24 -5.39
N ILE A 32 -12.80 -4.01 -4.37
CA ILE A 32 -12.40 -4.16 -2.96
C ILE A 32 -11.95 -5.60 -2.70
N LEU A 33 -12.70 -6.59 -3.16
CA LEU A 33 -12.35 -7.99 -2.98
C LEU A 33 -11.04 -8.35 -3.69
N GLU A 34 -10.88 -7.92 -4.94
CA GLU A 34 -9.65 -8.13 -5.71
C GLU A 34 -8.43 -7.51 -5.04
N VAL A 35 -8.56 -6.28 -4.54
CA VAL A 35 -7.47 -5.57 -3.87
C VAL A 35 -7.14 -6.23 -2.53
N MET A 36 -8.13 -6.63 -1.74
CA MET A 36 -7.90 -7.35 -0.48
C MET A 36 -7.18 -8.69 -0.72
N ASN A 37 -7.53 -9.41 -1.77
CA ASN A 37 -6.84 -10.64 -2.15
C ASN A 37 -5.39 -10.36 -2.59
N LEU A 38 -5.19 -9.30 -3.34
CA LEU A 38 -3.86 -8.90 -3.83
C LEU A 38 -2.90 -8.60 -2.66
N VAL A 39 -3.35 -7.86 -1.67
CA VAL A 39 -2.53 -7.49 -0.49
C VAL A 39 -2.64 -8.50 0.65
N LYS A 40 -3.42 -9.57 0.48
CA LYS A 40 -3.57 -10.69 1.43
C LYS A 40 -4.10 -10.25 2.81
N ILE A 41 -5.21 -9.52 2.83
CA ILE A 41 -5.87 -9.05 4.06
C ILE A 41 -7.33 -9.50 4.19
N THR A 42 -7.79 -10.42 3.37
CA THR A 42 -9.17 -10.91 3.39
C THR A 42 -9.59 -11.50 4.73
N ASP A 43 -8.68 -12.15 5.43
CA ASP A 43 -8.88 -12.71 6.77
C ASP A 43 -9.09 -11.64 7.87
N MET A 44 -8.67 -10.41 7.62
CA MET A 44 -8.76 -9.28 8.55
C MET A 44 -9.84 -8.25 8.19
N GLN A 45 -10.68 -8.54 7.19
CA GLN A 45 -11.65 -7.56 6.65
C GLN A 45 -12.65 -7.01 7.68
N ASN A 46 -13.00 -7.81 8.68
CA ASN A 46 -13.97 -7.45 9.73
C ASN A 46 -13.30 -6.93 11.02
N ARG A 47 -11.98 -6.85 11.06
CA ARG A 47 -11.26 -6.29 12.20
C ARG A 47 -11.16 -4.78 12.13
N LEU A 48 -11.21 -4.14 13.30
CA LEU A 48 -10.92 -2.72 13.41
C LEU A 48 -9.46 -2.44 13.07
N ILE A 49 -9.21 -1.38 12.32
CA ILE A 49 -7.84 -1.01 11.89
C ILE A 49 -6.93 -0.78 13.09
N LYS A 50 -7.44 -0.18 14.17
CA LYS A 50 -6.67 0.04 15.41
C LYS A 50 -6.14 -1.24 16.06
N ASN A 51 -6.79 -2.37 15.82
CA ASN A 51 -6.44 -3.68 16.38
C ASN A 51 -5.50 -4.49 15.47
N LEU A 52 -5.13 -3.95 14.32
CA LEU A 52 -4.22 -4.60 13.39
C LEU A 52 -2.75 -4.42 13.82
N SER A 53 -1.92 -5.39 13.49
CA SER A 53 -0.47 -5.24 13.55
C SER A 53 -0.01 -4.16 12.56
N LYS A 54 1.19 -3.63 12.78
CA LYS A 54 1.76 -2.61 11.90
C LYS A 54 1.89 -3.11 10.46
N GLY A 55 2.26 -4.38 10.25
CA GLY A 55 2.33 -4.99 8.93
C GLY A 55 0.98 -5.04 8.23
N TYR A 56 -0.08 -5.41 8.92
CA TYR A 56 -1.43 -5.38 8.36
C TYR A 56 -1.91 -3.96 8.06
N ARG A 57 -1.61 -2.98 8.90
CA ARG A 57 -1.90 -1.56 8.62
C ARG A 57 -1.20 -1.07 7.36
N GLN A 58 0.04 -1.47 7.13
CA GLN A 58 0.76 -1.15 5.90
C GLN A 58 0.09 -1.78 4.68
N ARG A 59 -0.39 -3.00 4.79
CA ARG A 59 -1.16 -3.67 3.73
C ARG A 59 -2.47 -2.96 3.43
N VAL A 60 -3.17 -2.48 4.44
CA VAL A 60 -4.39 -1.65 4.27
C VAL A 60 -4.05 -0.35 3.52
N GLY A 61 -2.94 0.29 3.86
CA GLY A 61 -2.43 1.47 3.14
C GLY A 61 -2.12 1.19 1.67
N LEU A 62 -1.53 0.04 1.36
CA LEU A 62 -1.31 -0.42 -0.02
C LEU A 62 -2.63 -0.68 -0.74
N ALA A 63 -3.56 -1.35 -0.09
CA ALA A 63 -4.88 -1.63 -0.66
C ALA A 63 -5.60 -0.35 -1.07
N GLN A 64 -5.62 0.65 -0.21
CA GLN A 64 -6.27 1.92 -0.52
C GLN A 64 -5.55 2.67 -1.65
N ALA A 65 -4.25 2.56 -1.78
CA ALA A 65 -3.50 3.18 -2.86
C ALA A 65 -3.79 2.52 -4.22
N VAL A 66 -3.95 1.20 -4.24
CA VAL A 66 -4.24 0.41 -5.46
C VAL A 66 -5.70 0.51 -5.88
N LEU A 67 -6.61 0.71 -4.95
CA LEU A 67 -8.04 0.76 -5.22
C LEU A 67 -8.38 1.80 -6.29
N GLY A 68 -9.15 1.42 -7.30
CA GLY A 68 -9.43 2.23 -8.46
C GLY A 68 -8.42 2.04 -9.61
N TYR A 69 -7.41 1.22 -9.42
CA TYR A 69 -6.37 0.90 -10.40
C TYR A 69 -5.69 2.14 -11.03
N PRO A 70 -5.16 3.08 -10.22
CA PRO A 70 -4.50 4.26 -10.76
C PRO A 70 -3.24 3.86 -11.54
N PRO A 71 -2.87 4.59 -12.61
CA PRO A 71 -1.65 4.30 -13.36
C PRO A 71 -0.38 4.57 -12.54
N ILE A 72 -0.45 5.47 -11.58
CA ILE A 72 0.67 5.85 -10.71
C ILE A 72 0.28 5.64 -9.25
N ILE A 73 1.11 4.91 -8.52
CA ILE A 73 0.96 4.64 -7.09
C ILE A 73 2.13 5.27 -6.36
N ILE A 74 1.85 6.07 -5.35
CA ILE A 74 2.86 6.73 -4.51
C ILE A 74 2.83 6.10 -3.12
N LEU A 75 3.97 5.58 -2.70
CA LEU A 75 4.16 4.95 -1.39
C LEU A 75 5.25 5.69 -0.62
N ASP A 76 4.94 6.11 0.60
CA ASP A 76 5.87 6.78 1.50
C ASP A 76 6.32 5.81 2.59
N GLU A 77 7.60 5.45 2.56
CA GLU A 77 8.25 4.57 3.53
C GLU A 77 7.43 3.32 3.91
N PRO A 78 7.05 2.47 2.93
CA PRO A 78 6.09 1.39 3.15
C PRO A 78 6.61 0.28 4.08
N THR A 79 7.91 0.22 4.36
CA THR A 79 8.56 -0.81 5.18
C THR A 79 9.03 -0.33 6.55
N VAL A 80 8.83 0.95 6.87
CA VAL A 80 9.29 1.54 8.14
C VAL A 80 8.62 0.85 9.34
N GLY A 81 9.45 0.42 10.29
CA GLY A 81 9.01 -0.19 11.55
C GLY A 81 8.44 -1.59 11.42
N LEU A 82 8.63 -2.26 10.30
CA LEU A 82 8.31 -3.67 10.11
C LEU A 82 9.49 -4.57 10.47
N ASP A 83 9.19 -5.82 10.88
CA ASP A 83 10.23 -6.83 11.07
C ASP A 83 10.78 -7.34 9.72
N PRO A 84 11.95 -8.03 9.70
CA PRO A 84 12.57 -8.47 8.44
C PRO A 84 11.68 -9.36 7.56
N LYS A 85 10.85 -10.21 8.15
CA LYS A 85 9.92 -11.06 7.41
C LYS A 85 8.83 -10.24 6.72
N GLN A 86 8.23 -9.29 7.44
CA GLN A 86 7.22 -8.40 6.90
C GLN A 86 7.78 -7.49 5.82
N ILE A 87 9.01 -7.02 5.97
CA ILE A 87 9.70 -6.22 4.93
C ILE A 87 9.79 -7.01 3.62
N ILE A 88 10.20 -8.27 3.66
CA ILE A 88 10.29 -9.13 2.47
C ILE A 88 8.92 -9.29 1.81
N GLU A 89 7.89 -9.57 2.59
CA GLU A 89 6.52 -9.74 2.09
C GLU A 89 5.98 -8.47 1.42
N ILE A 90 6.20 -7.31 2.03
CA ILE A 90 5.77 -6.02 1.46
C ILE A 90 6.56 -5.68 0.19
N ARG A 91 7.87 -5.96 0.16
CA ARG A 91 8.70 -5.78 -1.05
C ARG A 91 8.20 -6.62 -2.22
N ASP A 92 7.90 -7.89 -1.97
CA ASP A 92 7.38 -8.79 -3.00
C ASP A 92 6.04 -8.29 -3.54
N LEU A 93 5.19 -7.78 -2.66
CA LEU A 93 3.91 -7.20 -3.03
C LEU A 93 4.09 -5.95 -3.91
N ILE A 94 4.99 -5.05 -3.54
CA ILE A 94 5.30 -3.83 -4.31
C ILE A 94 5.85 -4.19 -5.69
N LYS A 95 6.72 -5.20 -5.79
CA LYS A 95 7.22 -5.71 -7.07
C LYS A 95 6.10 -6.24 -7.96
N SER A 96 5.15 -6.94 -7.39
CA SER A 96 3.95 -7.41 -8.12
C SER A 96 3.12 -6.25 -8.64
N LEU A 97 2.96 -5.18 -7.86
CA LEU A 97 2.26 -3.96 -8.28
C LEU A 97 2.99 -3.25 -9.41
N GLY A 98 4.31 -3.21 -9.39
CA GLY A 98 5.14 -2.58 -10.41
C GLY A 98 5.02 -3.18 -11.80
N LYS A 99 4.45 -4.38 -11.94
CA LYS A 99 4.18 -5.01 -13.25
C LYS A 99 3.01 -4.36 -14.00
N LYS A 100 2.05 -3.79 -13.29
CA LYS A 100 0.83 -3.19 -13.85
C LYS A 100 0.71 -1.69 -13.62
N HIS A 101 1.46 -1.15 -12.67
CA HIS A 101 1.41 0.24 -12.24
C HIS A 101 2.81 0.84 -12.19
N THR A 102 2.92 2.15 -12.38
CA THR A 102 4.12 2.89 -12.03
C THR A 102 4.10 3.16 -10.55
N VAL A 103 5.07 2.64 -9.82
CA VAL A 103 5.17 2.80 -8.36
C VAL A 103 6.31 3.74 -8.03
N ILE A 104 6.00 4.80 -7.29
CA ILE A 104 6.96 5.78 -6.77
C ILE A 104 7.12 5.51 -5.28
N LEU A 105 8.37 5.25 -4.86
CA LEU A 105 8.71 4.94 -3.49
C LEU A 105 9.53 6.07 -2.88
N SER A 106 9.21 6.44 -1.65
CA SER A 106 10.07 7.23 -0.76
C SER A 106 10.62 6.31 0.33
N SER A 107 11.94 6.20 0.44
CA SER A 107 12.59 5.40 1.48
C SER A 107 13.88 6.04 1.95
N HIS A 108 14.16 5.97 3.27
CA HIS A 108 15.45 6.35 3.86
C HIS A 108 16.49 5.24 3.79
N ILE A 109 16.09 4.01 3.49
CA ILE A 109 16.97 2.85 3.49
C ILE A 109 17.53 2.64 2.10
N LEU A 110 18.72 3.14 1.84
CA LEU A 110 19.44 3.08 0.55
C LEU A 110 19.58 1.65 0.00
N SER A 111 19.76 0.66 0.86
CA SER A 111 19.88 -0.74 0.47
C SER A 111 18.57 -1.30 -0.12
N GLU A 112 17.42 -0.81 0.34
CA GLU A 112 16.12 -1.21 -0.20
C GLU A 112 15.89 -0.64 -1.59
N VAL A 113 16.31 0.60 -1.84
CA VAL A 113 16.06 1.31 -3.10
C VAL A 113 16.96 0.80 -4.23
N ARG A 114 18.22 0.45 -3.94
CA ARG A 114 19.20 0.09 -4.97
C ARG A 114 19.03 -1.31 -5.58
N TYR A 115 18.63 -2.29 -4.79
CA TYR A 115 18.69 -3.69 -5.22
C TYR A 115 17.37 -4.25 -5.75
N ASP A 116 16.25 -3.84 -5.19
CA ASP A 116 15.01 -4.55 -5.40
C ASP A 116 13.96 -3.84 -6.27
N TYR A 117 14.00 -2.52 -6.33
CA TYR A 117 12.91 -1.76 -6.94
C TYR A 117 13.21 -1.15 -8.31
N CYS A 118 14.48 -1.08 -8.70
CA CYS A 118 14.89 -0.35 -9.91
C CYS A 118 14.68 -1.11 -11.24
N LYS A 119 14.29 -2.36 -11.21
CA LYS A 119 13.97 -3.10 -12.43
C LYS A 119 12.48 -3.03 -12.74
N GLY A 120 12.04 -1.91 -13.30
CA GLY A 120 10.67 -1.72 -13.77
C GLY A 120 9.81 -0.78 -12.94
N THR A 121 10.37 -0.16 -11.91
CA THR A 121 9.69 0.79 -11.02
C THR A 121 10.45 2.10 -11.03
N ALA A 122 9.76 3.23 -11.18
CA ALA A 122 10.39 4.54 -11.03
C ALA A 122 10.72 4.79 -9.56
N CYS A 123 12.01 4.74 -9.23
CA CYS A 123 12.50 5.04 -7.88
C CYS A 123 12.89 6.51 -7.79
N CYS A 124 12.27 7.25 -6.87
CA CYS A 124 12.70 8.60 -6.52
C CYS A 124 13.55 8.53 -5.25
N GLU A 125 14.87 8.63 -5.40
CA GLU A 125 15.78 8.73 -4.26
C GLU A 125 15.76 10.18 -3.72
N ARG A 126 15.30 10.36 -2.49
CA ARG A 126 15.68 11.55 -1.74
C ARG A 126 17.04 11.31 -1.11
N HIS A 127 18.09 11.89 -1.68
CA HIS A 127 19.34 12.04 -0.98
C HIS A 127 19.24 13.23 0.00
N PRO A 128 19.34 13.01 1.31
CA PRO A 128 19.60 14.12 2.21
C PRO A 128 21.04 14.60 1.94
N GLY A 129 21.21 15.68 1.22
CA GLY A 129 22.49 16.37 1.13
C GLY A 129 23.14 16.59 -0.22
N LYS A 130 22.40 16.79 -1.29
CA LYS A 130 22.94 17.46 -2.50
C LYS A 130 21.88 18.35 -3.14
N LEU A 131 21.60 19.45 -2.48
CA LEU A 131 21.26 20.69 -3.15
C LEU A 131 22.60 21.38 -3.47
N LYS A 132 23.05 21.22 -4.68
CA LYS A 132 23.95 22.16 -5.31
C LYS A 132 23.25 22.77 -6.49
#